data_09196a9f4cbda2d572b6e05da60dfec1
#
_entry.id   09196a9f4cbda2d572b6e05da60dfec1
#
_cell.length_a   1.000
_cell.length_b   1.000
_cell.length_c   1.000
_cell.angle_alpha   90.00
_cell.angle_beta   90.00
_cell.angle_gamma   90.00
#
_symmetry.space_group_name_H-M   'P 1'
#
loop_
_entity.id
_entity.type
_entity.pdbx_description
1 polymer ?
#
loop_
_entity_poly.entity_id
_entity_poly.type
_entity_poly.pdbx_seq_one_letter_code
_entity_poly.pdbx_strand_id
1 'polypeptide(L)'
;MKKNIFVKGARTHNLKNINLEIPTIFAEGQRRYMESLSSYARQFLAMMDKPDVDSIEGLSPAISIEQKSSSHNPRSTVGTVTEIYDYLRLLYARVGSPRCPDHLVNLEAMSISDMTDKLLHGYLDKKLIILSPIVKNQKGEHIKLIESFSNQGYRRIRINDEIVDISDVSKHLLNHLINPKKKNNIELVVDRLKINLDNKQRISESLETSSDISNGIIYILDMDDNKVQDIFSTKFSCPHCGYTIGELEPKLFSFNSPAGA
;
A
#
# COMPACT_ATOMS: atom_id res chain seq x y z
N MET A 1 -17.29 -22.93 -17.86
CA MET A 1 -17.78 -23.98 -18.81
C MET A 1 -18.81 -24.83 -18.09
N LYS A 2 -19.96 -25.13 -18.73
CA LYS A 2 -20.97 -26.00 -18.12
C LYS A 2 -20.44 -27.45 -18.09
N LYS A 3 -20.23 -27.99 -16.92
CA LYS A 3 -19.72 -29.36 -16.71
C LYS A 3 -20.85 -30.42 -16.69
N ASN A 4 -21.92 -30.17 -17.43
CA ASN A 4 -23.13 -30.99 -17.39
C ASN A 4 -23.32 -31.72 -18.69
N ILE A 5 -23.76 -33.00 -18.62
CA ILE A 5 -24.23 -33.74 -19.79
C ILE A 5 -25.65 -33.29 -20.07
N PHE A 6 -25.88 -32.79 -21.27
CA PHE A 6 -27.21 -32.42 -21.75
C PHE A 6 -27.72 -33.51 -22.69
N VAL A 7 -28.77 -34.17 -22.32
CA VAL A 7 -29.53 -35.05 -23.22
C VAL A 7 -30.74 -34.23 -23.70
N LYS A 8 -30.85 -33.99 -24.99
CA LYS A 8 -31.94 -33.22 -25.58
C LYS A 8 -32.71 -34.10 -26.55
N GLY A 9 -34.05 -34.17 -26.38
CA GLY A 9 -34.94 -34.84 -27.30
C GLY A 9 -34.77 -36.36 -27.36
N ALA A 10 -34.42 -36.99 -26.25
CA ALA A 10 -34.25 -38.45 -26.19
C ALA A 10 -35.60 -39.18 -26.41
N ARG A 11 -35.62 -40.08 -27.45
CA ARG A 11 -36.84 -40.81 -27.88
C ARG A 11 -36.64 -42.28 -28.05
N THR A 12 -35.52 -42.84 -27.62
CA THR A 12 -35.17 -44.25 -27.76
C THR A 12 -35.86 -45.08 -26.66
N HIS A 13 -36.35 -46.24 -26.99
CA HIS A 13 -37.09 -47.14 -26.08
C HIS A 13 -38.30 -46.43 -25.46
N ASN A 14 -38.37 -46.35 -24.17
CA ASN A 14 -39.50 -45.77 -23.41
C ASN A 14 -39.43 -44.24 -23.24
N LEU A 15 -38.42 -43.60 -23.82
CA LEU A 15 -38.21 -42.19 -23.65
C LEU A 15 -39.12 -41.38 -24.56
N LYS A 16 -39.91 -40.43 -23.98
CA LYS A 16 -40.84 -39.56 -24.68
C LYS A 16 -40.34 -38.14 -24.77
N ASN A 17 -39.35 -37.94 -25.65
CA ASN A 17 -38.78 -36.61 -25.92
C ASN A 17 -38.25 -35.90 -24.64
N ILE A 18 -37.50 -36.62 -23.83
CA ILE A 18 -36.99 -36.15 -22.55
C ILE A 18 -35.80 -35.23 -22.78
N ASN A 19 -35.79 -34.05 -22.09
CA ASN A 19 -34.62 -33.21 -21.95
C ASN A 19 -34.10 -33.38 -20.53
N LEU A 20 -32.83 -33.75 -20.38
CA LEU A 20 -32.23 -34.00 -19.08
C LEU A 20 -30.86 -33.34 -19.01
N GLU A 21 -30.57 -32.68 -17.91
CA GLU A 21 -29.25 -32.18 -17.56
C GLU A 21 -28.66 -33.09 -16.46
N ILE A 22 -27.52 -33.74 -16.76
CA ILE A 22 -26.96 -34.74 -15.86
C ILE A 22 -25.56 -34.31 -15.39
N PRO A 23 -25.46 -33.39 -14.40
CA PRO A 23 -24.17 -33.02 -13.82
C PRO A 23 -23.59 -34.17 -12.97
N THR A 24 -24.45 -34.89 -12.28
CA THR A 24 -24.13 -35.89 -11.26
C THR A 24 -23.38 -37.10 -11.80
N ILE A 25 -23.83 -37.65 -12.94
CA ILE A 25 -23.25 -38.85 -13.55
C ILE A 25 -21.83 -38.58 -14.04
N PHE A 26 -21.58 -37.43 -14.66
CA PHE A 26 -20.25 -37.09 -15.16
C PHE A 26 -19.29 -36.85 -13.97
N ALA A 27 -19.73 -36.09 -12.94
CA ALA A 27 -18.94 -35.83 -11.76
C ALA A 27 -18.51 -37.11 -11.04
N GLU A 28 -19.44 -38.05 -10.83
CA GLU A 28 -19.15 -39.34 -10.19
C GLU A 28 -18.29 -40.26 -11.08
N GLY A 29 -18.54 -40.29 -12.38
CA GLY A 29 -17.72 -41.06 -13.32
C GLY A 29 -16.27 -40.56 -13.38
N GLN A 30 -16.06 -39.25 -13.39
CA GLN A 30 -14.74 -38.63 -13.33
C GLN A 30 -14.07 -38.89 -11.98
N ARG A 31 -14.80 -38.76 -10.88
CA ARG A 31 -14.28 -39.00 -9.53
C ARG A 31 -13.78 -40.43 -9.39
N ARG A 32 -14.55 -41.44 -9.82
CA ARG A 32 -14.13 -42.85 -9.81
C ARG A 32 -12.91 -43.13 -10.67
N TYR A 33 -12.82 -42.47 -11.84
CA TYR A 33 -11.62 -42.55 -12.67
C TYR A 33 -10.40 -41.99 -11.94
N MET A 34 -10.53 -40.82 -11.32
CA MET A 34 -9.47 -40.20 -10.57
C MET A 34 -9.02 -41.03 -9.37
N GLU A 35 -9.95 -41.69 -8.67
CA GLU A 35 -9.64 -42.59 -7.56
C GLU A 35 -8.83 -43.81 -8.00
N SER A 36 -8.99 -44.26 -9.24
CA SER A 36 -8.21 -45.35 -9.80
C SER A 36 -6.74 -45.02 -10.12
N LEU A 37 -6.41 -43.73 -10.15
CA LEU A 37 -5.07 -43.24 -10.43
C LEU A 37 -4.18 -43.28 -9.18
N SER A 38 -2.86 -43.26 -9.38
CA SER A 38 -1.89 -43.17 -8.28
C SER A 38 -2.04 -41.88 -7.50
N SER A 39 -1.63 -41.88 -6.24
CA SER A 39 -1.67 -40.65 -5.37
C SER A 39 -0.87 -39.50 -5.98
N TYR A 40 0.21 -39.78 -6.65
CA TYR A 40 1.01 -38.79 -7.36
C TYR A 40 0.25 -38.17 -8.53
N ALA A 41 -0.38 -38.95 -9.38
CA ALA A 41 -1.17 -38.45 -10.51
C ALA A 41 -2.37 -37.61 -10.06
N ARG A 42 -2.98 -37.95 -8.93
CA ARG A 42 -4.12 -37.18 -8.35
C ARG A 42 -3.77 -35.78 -7.92
N GLN A 43 -2.52 -35.49 -7.56
CA GLN A 43 -2.08 -34.14 -7.16
C GLN A 43 -2.14 -33.11 -8.29
N PHE A 44 -2.07 -33.57 -9.54
CA PHE A 44 -2.07 -32.69 -10.72
C PHE A 44 -3.44 -32.52 -11.37
N LEU A 45 -4.44 -33.21 -10.87
CA LEU A 45 -5.78 -33.24 -11.46
C LEU A 45 -6.80 -32.67 -10.48
N ALA A 46 -7.64 -31.75 -10.97
CA ALA A 46 -8.74 -31.20 -10.17
C ALA A 46 -9.80 -32.28 -9.92
N MET A 47 -10.01 -32.64 -8.65
CA MET A 47 -11.12 -33.52 -8.27
C MET A 47 -12.43 -32.71 -8.26
N MET A 48 -13.50 -33.32 -8.79
CA MET A 48 -14.86 -32.77 -8.63
C MET A 48 -15.40 -33.11 -7.25
N ASP A 49 -16.24 -32.25 -6.74
CA ASP A 49 -16.95 -32.50 -5.48
C ASP A 49 -17.82 -33.77 -5.61
N LYS A 50 -17.91 -34.52 -4.51
CA LYS A 50 -18.76 -35.69 -4.46
C LYS A 50 -20.22 -35.28 -4.65
N PRO A 51 -20.94 -35.80 -5.65
CA PRO A 51 -22.34 -35.47 -5.81
C PRO A 51 -23.16 -36.01 -4.64
N ASP A 52 -24.22 -35.28 -4.30
CA ASP A 52 -25.20 -35.70 -3.29
C ASP A 52 -26.16 -36.72 -3.88
N VAL A 53 -25.84 -37.99 -3.68
CA VAL A 53 -26.60 -39.14 -4.17
C VAL A 53 -26.50 -40.31 -3.19
N ASP A 54 -27.57 -41.05 -3.04
CA ASP A 54 -27.62 -42.20 -2.15
C ASP A 54 -26.72 -43.36 -2.70
N SER A 55 -26.87 -43.70 -3.96
CA SER A 55 -26.00 -44.67 -4.66
C SER A 55 -26.01 -44.47 -6.17
N ILE A 56 -24.88 -44.82 -6.83
CA ILE A 56 -24.76 -44.96 -8.28
C ILE A 56 -24.06 -46.28 -8.56
N GLU A 57 -24.77 -47.20 -9.19
CA GLU A 57 -24.22 -48.52 -9.58
C GLU A 57 -24.09 -48.63 -11.11
N GLY A 58 -23.18 -49.49 -11.58
CA GLY A 58 -22.98 -49.77 -13.01
C GLY A 58 -22.38 -48.58 -13.81
N LEU A 59 -21.84 -47.57 -13.14
CA LEU A 59 -21.24 -46.41 -13.80
C LEU A 59 -19.82 -46.78 -14.29
N SER A 60 -19.59 -46.67 -15.60
CA SER A 60 -18.26 -46.77 -16.17
C SER A 60 -17.43 -45.50 -15.90
N PRO A 61 -16.09 -45.60 -15.82
CA PRO A 61 -15.24 -44.42 -15.74
C PRO A 61 -15.50 -43.48 -16.92
N ALA A 62 -15.77 -42.23 -16.64
CA ALA A 62 -15.98 -41.23 -17.66
C ALA A 62 -14.65 -40.49 -17.97
N ILE A 63 -14.30 -40.45 -19.25
CA ILE A 63 -13.16 -39.68 -19.76
C ILE A 63 -13.72 -38.52 -20.58
N SER A 64 -13.38 -37.32 -20.20
CA SER A 64 -13.65 -36.11 -20.97
C SER A 64 -12.38 -35.69 -21.69
N ILE A 65 -12.46 -35.54 -23.00
CA ILE A 65 -11.42 -34.87 -23.77
C ILE A 65 -11.87 -33.46 -24.01
N GLU A 66 -11.30 -32.54 -23.24
CA GLU A 66 -11.58 -31.12 -23.36
C GLU A 66 -10.51 -30.45 -24.24
N GLN A 67 -10.93 -29.55 -25.11
CA GLN A 67 -9.99 -28.62 -25.73
C GLN A 67 -9.34 -27.81 -24.61
N LYS A 68 -8.01 -27.70 -24.64
CA LYS A 68 -7.24 -26.96 -23.64
C LYS A 68 -7.88 -25.58 -23.45
N SER A 69 -8.67 -25.44 -22.38
CA SER A 69 -9.19 -24.15 -22.01
C SER A 69 -8.01 -23.27 -21.61
N SER A 70 -8.04 -22.00 -21.99
CA SER A 70 -7.10 -21.00 -21.47
C SER A 70 -7.01 -21.18 -19.95
N SER A 71 -5.80 -21.23 -19.43
CA SER A 71 -5.54 -21.39 -18.00
C SER A 71 -6.47 -20.47 -17.19
N HIS A 72 -7.27 -21.05 -16.29
CA HIS A 72 -8.13 -20.28 -15.37
C HIS A 72 -7.33 -19.60 -14.25
N ASN A 73 -6.00 -19.66 -14.30
CA ASN A 73 -5.17 -18.94 -13.35
C ASN A 73 -5.20 -17.43 -13.73
N PRO A 74 -5.82 -16.57 -12.92
CA PRO A 74 -5.92 -15.13 -13.21
C PRO A 74 -4.53 -14.46 -13.28
N ARG A 75 -3.49 -15.13 -12.77
CA ARG A 75 -2.09 -14.67 -12.83
C ARG A 75 -1.37 -15.08 -14.11
N SER A 76 -1.98 -15.93 -14.95
CA SER A 76 -1.40 -16.36 -16.22
C SER A 76 -1.81 -15.38 -17.32
N THR A 77 -1.02 -14.34 -17.50
CA THR A 77 -1.17 -13.35 -18.57
C THR A 77 -0.10 -13.55 -19.64
N VAL A 78 -0.25 -12.93 -20.80
CA VAL A 78 0.80 -12.94 -21.84
C VAL A 78 2.11 -12.43 -21.26
N GLY A 79 2.09 -11.37 -20.46
CA GLY A 79 3.27 -10.79 -19.83
C GLY A 79 4.03 -11.76 -18.92
N THR A 80 3.30 -12.63 -18.15
CA THR A 80 3.92 -13.61 -17.27
C THR A 80 4.43 -14.84 -18.00
N VAL A 81 3.76 -15.26 -19.07
CA VAL A 81 4.15 -16.44 -19.86
C VAL A 81 5.36 -16.14 -20.76
N THR A 82 5.48 -14.89 -21.21
CA THR A 82 6.58 -14.43 -22.08
C THR A 82 7.75 -13.81 -21.30
N GLU A 83 7.71 -13.82 -19.97
CA GLU A 83 8.70 -13.17 -19.08
C GLU A 83 8.78 -11.63 -19.23
N ILE A 84 7.99 -11.02 -20.10
CA ILE A 84 7.94 -9.56 -20.28
C ILE A 84 7.62 -8.87 -18.94
N TYR A 85 6.79 -9.49 -18.12
CA TYR A 85 6.43 -8.96 -16.82
C TYR A 85 7.63 -8.81 -15.88
N ASP A 86 8.62 -9.69 -15.95
CA ASP A 86 9.84 -9.61 -15.13
C ASP A 86 10.69 -8.40 -15.52
N TYR A 87 10.79 -8.10 -16.82
CA TYR A 87 11.44 -6.87 -17.29
C TYR A 87 10.67 -5.62 -16.89
N LEU A 88 9.34 -5.65 -16.97
CA LEU A 88 8.50 -4.52 -16.55
C LEU A 88 8.65 -4.23 -15.05
N ARG A 89 8.67 -5.25 -14.19
CA ARG A 89 8.90 -5.07 -12.76
C ARG A 89 10.24 -4.39 -12.48
N LEU A 90 11.30 -4.81 -13.18
CA LEU A 90 12.61 -4.21 -13.04
C LEU A 90 12.61 -2.76 -13.55
N LEU A 91 11.99 -2.50 -14.70
CA LEU A 91 11.86 -1.17 -15.28
C LEU A 91 11.15 -0.20 -14.33
N TYR A 92 9.96 -0.58 -13.85
CA TYR A 92 9.19 0.26 -12.91
C TYR A 92 9.91 0.47 -11.57
N ALA A 93 10.63 -0.52 -11.07
CA ALA A 93 11.40 -0.39 -9.84
C ALA A 93 12.60 0.55 -9.98
N ARG A 94 13.20 0.65 -11.19
CA ARG A 94 14.43 1.43 -11.40
C ARG A 94 14.19 2.82 -11.98
N VAL A 95 13.18 2.99 -12.81
CA VAL A 95 12.93 4.23 -13.57
C VAL A 95 11.53 4.81 -13.28
N GLY A 96 10.66 4.03 -12.66
CA GLY A 96 9.31 4.46 -12.34
C GLY A 96 9.28 5.61 -11.36
N SER A 97 8.44 6.60 -11.61
CA SER A 97 8.15 7.70 -10.69
C SER A 97 6.83 7.41 -9.97
N PRO A 98 6.86 7.07 -8.68
CA PRO A 98 5.64 6.75 -7.94
C PRO A 98 4.79 8.00 -7.74
N ARG A 99 3.47 7.82 -7.78
CA ARG A 99 2.51 8.89 -7.55
C ARG A 99 1.53 8.55 -6.45
N CYS A 100 1.09 9.55 -5.72
CA CYS A 100 0.02 9.38 -4.75
C CYS A 100 -1.28 8.99 -5.47
N PRO A 101 -1.98 7.92 -5.05
CA PRO A 101 -3.23 7.50 -5.70
C PRO A 101 -4.35 8.55 -5.55
N ASP A 102 -4.38 9.29 -4.44
CA ASP A 102 -5.45 10.27 -4.15
C ASP A 102 -5.16 11.65 -4.74
N HIS A 103 -3.88 12.09 -4.68
CA HIS A 103 -3.50 13.46 -5.05
C HIS A 103 -2.75 13.55 -6.38
N LEU A 104 -2.37 12.43 -6.99
CA LEU A 104 -1.64 12.31 -8.26
C LEU A 104 -0.29 13.08 -8.30
N VAL A 105 0.20 13.57 -7.16
CA VAL A 105 1.50 14.20 -7.04
C VAL A 105 2.60 13.14 -7.06
N ASN A 106 3.75 13.49 -7.62
CA ASN A 106 4.92 12.63 -7.58
C ASN A 106 5.35 12.45 -6.12
N LEU A 107 5.73 11.22 -5.78
CA LEU A 107 6.35 10.92 -4.50
C LEU A 107 7.86 10.91 -4.73
N GLU A 108 8.55 11.81 -4.05
CA GLU A 108 10.00 11.95 -4.15
C GLU A 108 10.64 11.63 -2.81
N ALA A 109 11.73 10.87 -2.85
CA ALA A 109 12.59 10.64 -1.71
C ALA A 109 13.91 11.37 -1.95
N MET A 110 14.32 12.18 -0.98
CA MET A 110 15.59 12.92 -1.03
C MET A 110 16.49 12.46 0.11
N SER A 111 17.79 12.39 -0.14
CA SER A 111 18.75 12.20 0.95
C SER A 111 18.85 13.47 1.80
N ILE A 112 19.27 13.33 3.07
CA ILE A 112 19.52 14.48 3.95
C ILE A 112 20.57 15.43 3.34
N SER A 113 21.56 14.89 2.64
CA SER A 113 22.56 15.70 1.94
C SER A 113 21.94 16.56 0.84
N ASP A 114 21.08 15.96 -0.01
CA ASP A 114 20.42 16.70 -1.09
C ASP A 114 19.49 17.78 -0.58
N MET A 115 18.76 17.49 0.52
CA MET A 115 17.90 18.47 1.22
C MET A 115 18.73 19.63 1.76
N THR A 116 19.88 19.33 2.39
CA THR A 116 20.81 20.33 2.92
C THR A 116 21.34 21.23 1.81
N ASP A 117 21.78 20.65 0.72
CA ASP A 117 22.30 21.39 -0.42
C ASP A 117 21.19 22.22 -1.11
N LYS A 118 19.97 21.70 -1.20
CA LYS A 118 18.81 22.46 -1.71
C LYS A 118 18.50 23.67 -0.82
N LEU A 119 18.57 23.53 0.51
CA LEU A 119 18.38 24.67 1.43
C LEU A 119 19.47 25.70 1.29
N LEU A 120 20.73 25.30 1.19
CA LEU A 120 21.87 26.19 1.02
C LEU A 120 21.82 26.96 -0.31
N HIS A 121 21.36 26.34 -1.39
CA HIS A 121 21.26 27.02 -2.69
C HIS A 121 20.01 27.89 -2.83
N GLY A 122 18.86 27.42 -2.30
CA GLY A 122 17.57 28.10 -2.50
C GLY A 122 17.23 29.16 -1.47
N TYR A 123 17.80 29.07 -0.26
CA TYR A 123 17.37 29.88 0.91
C TYR A 123 18.55 30.53 1.63
N LEU A 124 19.67 30.77 0.93
CA LEU A 124 20.83 31.42 1.54
C LEU A 124 20.42 32.71 2.24
N ASP A 125 20.94 32.93 3.45
CA ASP A 125 20.67 34.07 4.33
C ASP A 125 19.24 34.21 4.89
N LYS A 126 18.30 33.36 4.48
CA LYS A 126 16.96 33.33 5.06
C LYS A 126 16.93 32.68 6.44
N LYS A 127 15.95 33.11 7.25
CA LYS A 127 15.66 32.48 8.55
C LYS A 127 14.55 31.46 8.38
N LEU A 128 14.86 30.20 8.60
CA LEU A 128 13.91 29.11 8.44
C LEU A 128 13.66 28.36 9.74
N ILE A 129 12.53 27.71 9.80
CA ILE A 129 12.14 26.79 10.85
C ILE A 129 12.04 25.39 10.22
N ILE A 130 12.70 24.42 10.82
CA ILE A 130 12.58 23.00 10.49
C ILE A 130 11.51 22.42 11.40
N LEU A 131 10.44 21.88 10.77
CA LEU A 131 9.30 21.33 11.46
C LEU A 131 9.17 19.83 11.16
N SER A 132 8.78 19.10 12.20
CA SER A 132 8.45 17.68 12.12
C SER A 132 6.93 17.50 12.28
N PRO A 133 6.16 17.13 11.24
CA PRO A 133 4.72 16.89 11.37
C PRO A 133 4.47 15.63 12.19
N ILE A 134 3.87 15.79 13.38
CA ILE A 134 3.56 14.69 14.32
C ILE A 134 2.09 14.29 14.32
N VAL A 135 1.19 15.24 14.03
CA VAL A 135 -0.24 14.98 13.85
C VAL A 135 -0.69 15.66 12.56
N LYS A 136 -1.30 14.90 11.66
CA LYS A 136 -1.76 15.41 10.38
C LYS A 136 -3.22 15.08 10.16
N ASN A 137 -4.06 16.12 10.12
CA ASN A 137 -5.48 16.02 9.80
C ASN A 137 -6.25 15.01 10.68
N GLN A 138 -5.90 14.90 11.98
CA GLN A 138 -6.48 13.93 12.91
C GLN A 138 -7.30 14.63 14.01
N LYS A 139 -8.38 13.94 14.44
CA LYS A 139 -9.18 14.34 15.60
C LYS A 139 -8.53 13.81 16.87
N GLY A 140 -8.67 14.53 17.97
CA GLY A 140 -8.16 14.11 19.26
C GLY A 140 -7.60 15.29 20.08
N GLU A 141 -7.34 15.04 21.34
CA GLU A 141 -6.79 16.03 22.26
C GLU A 141 -5.27 16.20 22.12
N HIS A 142 -4.57 15.16 21.75
CA HIS A 142 -3.12 15.07 21.53
C HIS A 142 -2.23 15.60 22.68
N ILE A 143 -2.81 15.89 23.85
CA ILE A 143 -2.13 16.52 25.00
C ILE A 143 -0.97 15.65 25.50
N LYS A 144 -1.20 14.34 25.66
CA LYS A 144 -0.14 13.43 26.09
C LYS A 144 1.06 13.37 25.15
N LEU A 145 0.80 13.50 23.84
CA LEU A 145 1.85 13.55 22.83
C LEU A 145 2.68 14.82 22.98
N ILE A 146 2.02 15.96 23.16
CA ILE A 146 2.70 17.26 23.38
C ILE A 146 3.51 17.26 24.68
N GLU A 147 2.95 16.72 25.77
CA GLU A 147 3.65 16.57 27.05
C GLU A 147 4.91 15.69 26.89
N SER A 148 4.84 14.63 26.07
CA SER A 148 6.01 13.77 25.84
C SER A 148 7.15 14.51 25.15
N PHE A 149 6.85 15.40 24.17
CA PHE A 149 7.88 16.20 23.51
C PHE A 149 8.40 17.31 24.41
N SER A 150 7.57 17.92 25.23
CA SER A 150 8.01 18.88 26.25
C SER A 150 8.99 18.23 27.23
N ASN A 151 8.71 17.01 27.68
CA ASN A 151 9.61 16.25 28.57
C ASN A 151 10.93 15.84 27.90
N GLN A 152 10.97 15.74 26.57
CA GLN A 152 12.19 15.52 25.77
C GLN A 152 13.01 16.80 25.56
N GLY A 153 12.52 17.95 26.05
CA GLY A 153 13.22 19.24 25.98
C GLY A 153 12.84 20.11 24.79
N TYR A 154 11.87 19.71 23.99
CA TYR A 154 11.35 20.57 22.93
C TYR A 154 10.51 21.70 23.53
N ARG A 155 10.71 22.92 23.04
CA ARG A 155 10.07 24.10 23.60
C ARG A 155 8.92 24.64 22.78
N ARG A 156 8.84 24.31 21.50
CA ARG A 156 7.85 24.90 20.59
C ARG A 156 7.22 23.85 19.69
N ILE A 157 5.93 24.07 19.47
CA ILE A 157 5.14 23.34 18.49
C ILE A 157 4.35 24.34 17.65
N ARG A 158 3.95 23.93 16.45
CA ARG A 158 2.99 24.65 15.62
C ARG A 158 1.69 23.88 15.62
N ILE A 159 0.60 24.50 16.04
CA ILE A 159 -0.74 23.92 16.10
C ILE A 159 -1.64 24.72 15.17
N ASN A 160 -2.21 24.08 14.16
CA ASN A 160 -3.12 24.71 13.20
C ASN A 160 -2.59 26.07 12.70
N ASP A 161 -1.32 26.07 12.28
CA ASP A 161 -0.57 27.23 11.77
C ASP A 161 -0.10 28.26 12.80
N GLU A 162 -0.35 28.07 14.09
CA GLU A 162 0.12 28.95 15.16
C GLU A 162 1.27 28.31 15.96
N ILE A 163 2.40 29.05 16.10
CA ILE A 163 3.56 28.59 16.86
C ILE A 163 3.38 28.93 18.32
N VAL A 164 3.43 27.94 19.19
CA VAL A 164 3.21 28.04 20.63
C VAL A 164 4.41 27.51 21.40
N ASP A 165 4.79 28.18 22.48
CA ASP A 165 5.78 27.71 23.43
C ASP A 165 5.12 26.70 24.38
N ILE A 166 5.69 25.47 24.49
CA ILE A 166 5.14 24.40 25.31
C ILE A 166 5.93 24.16 26.60
N SER A 167 6.97 24.97 26.90
CA SER A 167 7.75 24.79 28.11
C SER A 167 6.94 25.07 29.39
N ASP A 168 5.95 25.99 29.32
CA ASP A 168 5.12 26.42 30.47
C ASP A 168 3.61 26.36 30.13
N VAL A 169 3.19 25.64 29.08
CA VAL A 169 1.80 25.66 28.62
C VAL A 169 0.89 24.90 29.58
N SER A 170 -0.02 25.62 30.22
CA SER A 170 -1.11 25.00 30.96
C SER A 170 -2.03 24.22 30.03
N LYS A 171 -2.57 23.08 30.50
CA LYS A 171 -3.57 22.26 29.75
C LYS A 171 -4.73 23.09 29.23
N HIS A 172 -5.04 24.21 29.92
CA HIS A 172 -6.12 25.10 29.54
C HIS A 172 -5.84 25.82 28.21
N LEU A 173 -4.61 26.26 27.95
CA LEU A 173 -4.25 26.94 26.70
C LEU A 173 -4.24 25.93 25.51
N LEU A 174 -3.75 24.70 25.72
CA LEU A 174 -3.80 23.66 24.69
C LEU A 174 -5.24 23.30 24.30
N ASN A 175 -6.16 23.28 25.26
CA ASN A 175 -7.58 23.02 25.00
C ASN A 175 -8.26 24.11 24.16
N HIS A 176 -7.74 25.34 24.16
CA HIS A 176 -8.23 26.41 23.27
C HIS A 176 -7.70 26.28 21.85
N LEU A 177 -6.46 25.80 21.67
CA LEU A 177 -5.80 25.67 20.38
C LEU A 177 -6.18 24.37 19.66
N ILE A 178 -6.44 23.30 20.41
CA ILE A 178 -6.79 21.99 19.89
C ILE A 178 -8.27 21.72 20.11
N ASN A 179 -9.03 21.63 19.03
CA ASN A 179 -10.42 21.18 19.11
C ASN A 179 -10.49 19.67 18.88
N PRO A 180 -10.79 18.84 19.90
CA PRO A 180 -10.76 17.38 19.77
C PRO A 180 -11.80 16.82 18.78
N LYS A 181 -12.83 17.59 18.46
CA LYS A 181 -13.88 17.20 17.50
C LYS A 181 -13.54 17.58 16.06
N LYS A 182 -12.59 18.47 15.86
CA LYS A 182 -12.08 18.89 14.55
C LYS A 182 -10.79 18.18 14.23
N LYS A 183 -10.41 18.21 12.98
CA LYS A 183 -9.12 17.74 12.52
C LYS A 183 -8.08 18.79 12.85
N ASN A 184 -7.00 18.38 13.51
CA ASN A 184 -5.91 19.24 13.89
C ASN A 184 -4.63 18.83 13.18
N ASN A 185 -3.75 19.81 12.95
CA ASN A 185 -2.38 19.61 12.50
C ASN A 185 -1.45 20.07 13.63
N ILE A 186 -0.45 19.26 13.95
CA ILE A 186 0.55 19.58 14.96
C ILE A 186 1.92 19.24 14.39
N GLU A 187 2.79 20.24 14.35
CA GLU A 187 4.18 20.10 13.90
C GLU A 187 5.11 20.49 15.05
N LEU A 188 6.12 19.67 15.31
CA LEU A 188 7.16 19.95 16.27
C LEU A 188 8.20 20.89 15.66
N VAL A 189 8.56 21.96 16.35
CA VAL A 189 9.66 22.84 15.96
C VAL A 189 10.97 22.19 16.39
N VAL A 190 11.70 21.64 15.43
CA VAL A 190 12.98 20.95 15.68
C VAL A 190 14.09 21.98 15.80
N ASP A 191 14.21 22.89 14.84
CA ASP A 191 15.21 23.96 14.90
C ASP A 191 14.74 25.26 14.21
N ARG A 192 15.38 26.36 14.59
CA ARG A 192 15.18 27.69 14.02
C ARG A 192 16.55 28.30 13.76
N LEU A 193 16.89 28.45 12.49
CA LEU A 193 18.24 28.84 12.13
C LEU A 193 18.27 29.74 10.87
N LYS A 194 19.36 30.49 10.73
CA LYS A 194 19.69 31.19 9.50
C LYS A 194 20.46 30.23 8.58
N ILE A 195 20.04 30.14 7.32
CA ILE A 195 20.70 29.30 6.34
C ILE A 195 21.99 29.96 5.88
N ASN A 196 23.13 29.34 6.19
CA ASN A 196 24.46 29.75 5.72
C ASN A 196 25.38 28.54 5.68
N LEU A 197 26.53 28.69 5.04
CA LEU A 197 27.53 27.61 4.90
C LEU A 197 28.10 27.15 6.26
N ASP A 198 28.24 28.08 7.21
CA ASP A 198 28.79 27.76 8.55
C ASP A 198 27.87 26.84 9.35
N ASN A 199 26.56 26.90 9.06
CA ASN A 199 25.55 26.08 9.70
C ASN A 199 25.24 24.76 8.96
N LYS A 200 26.00 24.40 7.91
CA LYS A 200 25.70 23.20 7.08
C LYS A 200 25.52 21.94 7.92
N GLN A 201 26.42 21.68 8.86
CA GLN A 201 26.32 20.51 9.72
C GLN A 201 25.05 20.56 10.61
N ARG A 202 24.76 21.70 11.23
CA ARG A 202 23.56 21.88 12.06
C ARG A 202 22.27 21.70 11.27
N ILE A 203 22.24 22.21 10.01
CA ILE A 203 21.11 22.00 9.10
C ILE A 203 20.88 20.50 8.87
N SER A 204 21.94 19.76 8.56
CA SER A 204 21.89 18.33 8.29
C SER A 204 21.38 17.54 9.54
N GLU A 205 21.93 17.82 10.72
CA GLU A 205 21.52 17.18 11.99
C GLU A 205 20.05 17.49 12.34
N SER A 206 19.61 18.73 12.09
CA SER A 206 18.22 19.13 12.34
C SER A 206 17.24 18.47 11.36
N LEU A 207 17.63 18.31 10.09
CA LEU A 207 16.85 17.59 9.09
C LEU A 207 16.76 16.08 9.44
N GLU A 208 17.85 15.46 9.85
CA GLU A 208 17.89 14.06 10.28
C GLU A 208 16.97 13.85 11.49
N THR A 209 17.12 14.67 12.54
CA THR A 209 16.25 14.64 13.72
C THR A 209 14.78 14.80 13.35
N SER A 210 14.46 15.75 12.46
CA SER A 210 13.07 15.96 12.01
C SER A 210 12.54 14.77 11.22
N SER A 211 13.35 14.16 10.37
CA SER A 211 13.01 12.96 9.61
C SER A 211 12.68 11.79 10.52
N ASP A 212 13.47 11.56 11.57
CA ASP A 212 13.27 10.45 12.50
C ASP A 212 11.97 10.59 13.29
N ILE A 213 11.68 11.81 13.77
CA ILE A 213 10.45 12.09 14.53
C ILE A 213 9.20 11.92 13.68
N SER A 214 9.22 12.39 12.44
CA SER A 214 8.06 12.45 11.54
C SER A 214 7.91 11.26 10.61
N ASN A 215 8.75 10.24 10.77
CA ASN A 215 8.80 9.09 9.86
C ASN A 215 9.13 9.47 8.41
N GLY A 216 9.98 10.48 8.23
CA GLY A 216 10.56 10.85 6.94
C GLY A 216 10.02 12.13 6.29
N ILE A 217 9.05 12.81 6.86
CA ILE A 217 8.47 14.04 6.30
C ILE A 217 8.97 15.26 7.07
N ILE A 218 9.50 16.26 6.38
CA ILE A 218 10.04 17.46 6.97
C ILE A 218 9.37 18.69 6.32
N TYR A 219 8.91 19.65 7.13
CA TYR A 219 8.40 20.92 6.63
C TYR A 219 9.41 22.02 6.87
N ILE A 220 9.61 22.86 5.87
CA ILE A 220 10.46 24.03 5.92
C ILE A 220 9.57 25.25 5.91
N LEU A 221 9.62 26.03 7.00
CA LEU A 221 8.79 27.21 7.20
C LEU A 221 9.68 28.45 7.16
N ASP A 222 9.27 29.49 6.42
CA ASP A 222 9.91 30.80 6.47
C ASP A 222 9.46 31.53 7.74
N MET A 223 10.42 32.12 8.47
CA MET A 223 10.12 32.80 9.74
C MET A 223 9.42 34.15 9.55
N ASP A 224 9.56 34.76 8.38
CA ASP A 224 9.05 36.12 8.13
C ASP A 224 7.57 36.08 7.69
N ASP A 225 7.16 35.08 6.92
CA ASP A 225 5.78 34.94 6.43
C ASP A 225 4.97 33.82 7.10
N ASN A 226 5.59 33.02 7.94
CA ASN A 226 5.00 31.87 8.65
C ASN A 226 4.33 30.83 7.73
N LYS A 227 4.81 30.73 6.46
CA LYS A 227 4.29 29.77 5.48
C LYS A 227 5.28 28.64 5.21
N VAL A 228 4.74 27.46 4.97
CA VAL A 228 5.54 26.32 4.51
C VAL A 228 6.01 26.61 3.08
N GLN A 229 7.33 26.69 2.90
CA GLN A 229 7.97 26.98 1.63
C GLN A 229 8.29 25.69 0.86
N ASP A 230 8.77 24.67 1.59
CA ASP A 230 9.11 23.39 1.02
C ASP A 230 8.68 22.23 1.93
N ILE A 231 8.39 21.10 1.32
CA ILE A 231 8.14 19.83 2.02
C ILE A 231 9.12 18.82 1.47
N PHE A 232 9.97 18.30 2.36
CA PHE A 232 10.93 17.25 2.04
C PHE A 232 10.48 15.92 2.58
N SER A 233 10.92 14.85 1.92
CA SER A 233 10.70 13.50 2.41
C SER A 233 11.94 12.64 2.18
N THR A 234 12.35 11.88 3.19
CA THR A 234 13.37 10.83 3.07
C THR A 234 12.80 9.53 2.51
N LYS A 235 11.46 9.43 2.41
CA LYS A 235 10.72 8.30 1.85
C LYS A 235 9.82 8.79 0.73
N PHE A 236 9.39 7.90 -0.15
CA PHE A 236 8.38 8.22 -1.15
C PHE A 236 7.03 8.51 -0.50
N SER A 237 6.85 9.71 0.02
CA SER A 237 5.67 10.10 0.79
C SER A 237 4.90 11.24 0.15
N CYS A 238 3.57 11.17 0.24
CA CYS A 238 2.71 12.26 -0.22
C CYS A 238 2.68 13.41 0.80
N PRO A 239 3.01 14.64 0.40
CA PRO A 239 2.96 15.79 1.31
C PRO A 239 1.55 16.12 1.80
N HIS A 240 0.50 15.75 1.05
CA HIS A 240 -0.88 16.11 1.38
C HIS A 240 -1.54 15.10 2.34
N CYS A 241 -1.48 13.80 2.05
CA CYS A 241 -2.17 12.77 2.86
C CYS A 241 -1.24 11.91 3.71
N GLY A 242 0.08 11.98 3.51
CA GLY A 242 1.04 11.12 4.20
C GLY A 242 1.12 9.69 3.64
N TYR A 243 0.44 9.40 2.51
CA TYR A 243 0.59 8.12 1.83
C TYR A 243 2.05 7.87 1.51
N THR A 244 2.58 6.74 1.94
CA THR A 244 4.00 6.40 1.81
C THR A 244 4.15 5.06 1.10
N ILE A 245 5.04 5.03 0.12
CA ILE A 245 5.51 3.79 -0.49
C ILE A 245 6.89 3.49 0.09
N GLY A 246 7.14 2.21 0.41
CA GLY A 246 8.48 1.75 0.79
C GLY A 246 9.47 1.86 -0.37
N GLU A 247 10.60 1.20 -0.23
CA GLU A 247 11.59 1.16 -1.30
C GLU A 247 10.99 0.56 -2.58
N LEU A 248 11.31 1.17 -3.73
CA LEU A 248 10.86 0.70 -5.04
C LEU A 248 11.67 -0.53 -5.45
N GLU A 249 11.27 -1.69 -4.96
CA GLU A 249 11.88 -2.97 -5.33
C GLU A 249 11.01 -3.74 -6.33
N PRO A 250 11.60 -4.58 -7.19
CA PRO A 250 10.83 -5.40 -8.14
C PRO A 250 9.78 -6.29 -7.49
N LYS A 251 9.97 -6.67 -6.21
CA LYS A 251 8.98 -7.45 -5.46
C LYS A 251 7.66 -6.72 -5.20
N LEU A 252 7.70 -5.38 -5.17
CA LEU A 252 6.50 -4.53 -4.99
C LEU A 252 5.51 -4.71 -6.15
N PHE A 253 6.00 -5.05 -7.32
CA PHE A 253 5.21 -5.27 -8.54
C PHE A 253 4.91 -6.77 -8.78
N SER A 254 5.12 -7.65 -7.81
CA SER A 254 4.94 -9.09 -7.96
C SER A 254 3.60 -9.56 -7.43
N PHE A 255 2.81 -10.26 -8.24
CA PHE A 255 1.57 -10.94 -7.80
C PHE A 255 1.80 -12.03 -6.75
N ASN A 256 3.02 -12.53 -6.60
CA ASN A 256 3.38 -13.57 -5.65
C ASN A 256 3.94 -13.03 -4.33
N SER A 257 4.10 -11.71 -4.22
CA SER A 257 4.58 -11.05 -3.00
C SER A 257 3.40 -10.56 -2.15
N PRO A 258 3.37 -10.83 -0.84
CA PRO A 258 2.36 -10.25 0.05
C PRO A 258 2.36 -8.72 0.09
N ALA A 259 3.50 -8.10 -0.24
CA ALA A 259 3.67 -6.65 -0.34
C ALA A 259 3.50 -6.13 -1.77
N GLY A 260 3.20 -7.02 -2.71
CA GLY A 260 3.05 -6.66 -4.12
C GLY A 260 1.61 -6.40 -4.53
N ALA A 261 1.48 -5.85 -5.71
CA ALA A 261 0.18 -5.57 -6.30
C ALA A 261 -0.50 -6.83 -6.86
#